data_63da2de0228e381f157b0d80e0f1997b
#
_entry.id   63da2de0228e381f157b0d80e0f1997b
#
_cell.length_a   1.000
_cell.length_b   1.000
_cell.length_c   1.000
_cell.angle_alpha   90.00
_cell.angle_beta   90.00
_cell.angle_gamma   90.00
#
_symmetry.space_group_name_H-M   'P 1'
#
loop_
_entity.id
_entity.type
_entity.pdbx_description
1 polymer ?
#
loop_
_entity_poly.entity_id
_entity_poly.type
_entity_poly.pdbx_seq_one_letter_code
_entity_poly.pdbx_strand_id
1 'polypeptide(L)'
;MSEQTTDLNGEWIGHYPGHFDEVIRIMQERNHVLAVKLTGDEFVPAGNVTWWANVQTGEGQGQIAEQEFRNPRFVRGRLTVINPQRIVFRWDNMGEVEYRKDD
;
A
#
# COMPACT_ATOMS: atom_id res chain seq x y z
N MET A 1 -25.36 -3.77 -16.55
CA MET A 1 -25.06 -3.68 -15.13
C MET A 1 -23.66 -3.19 -14.92
N SER A 2 -23.50 -2.22 -14.10
CA SER A 2 -22.17 -1.71 -13.81
C SER A 2 -21.48 -2.58 -12.76
N GLU A 3 -20.23 -2.86 -13.01
CA GLU A 3 -19.42 -3.49 -11.99
C GLU A 3 -19.08 -2.45 -10.93
N GLN A 4 -19.15 -2.87 -9.69
CA GLN A 4 -18.76 -1.99 -8.61
C GLN A 4 -17.29 -2.23 -8.30
N THR A 5 -16.51 -1.17 -8.44
CA THR A 5 -15.13 -1.21 -7.98
C THR A 5 -15.14 -1.25 -6.45
N THR A 6 -14.37 -2.16 -5.87
CA THR A 6 -14.26 -2.24 -4.42
C THR A 6 -13.74 -0.90 -3.89
N ASP A 7 -14.40 -0.36 -2.88
CA ASP A 7 -14.00 0.90 -2.27
C ASP A 7 -12.97 0.62 -1.19
N LEU A 8 -11.75 1.02 -1.47
CA LEU A 8 -10.65 0.85 -0.54
C LEU A 8 -10.29 2.12 0.23
N ASN A 9 -11.04 3.20 0.02
CA ASN A 9 -10.78 4.44 0.73
C ASN A 9 -10.80 4.23 2.24
N GLY A 10 -9.86 4.84 2.93
CA GLY A 10 -9.82 4.82 4.40
C GLY A 10 -8.46 4.42 4.94
N GLU A 11 -8.44 4.10 6.22
CA GLU A 11 -7.21 3.74 6.91
C GLU A 11 -7.07 2.23 7.00
N TRP A 12 -5.85 1.77 6.85
CA TRP A 12 -5.52 0.36 6.85
C TRP A 12 -4.30 0.12 7.73
N ILE A 13 -4.29 -1.04 8.38
CA ILE A 13 -3.18 -1.43 9.24
C ILE A 13 -2.43 -2.57 8.57
N GLY A 14 -1.16 -2.33 8.29
CA GLY A 14 -0.28 -3.33 7.72
C GLY A 14 0.59 -3.95 8.81
N HIS A 15 0.82 -5.25 8.66
CA HIS A 15 1.64 -5.98 9.60
C HIS A 15 2.85 -6.57 8.88
N TYR A 16 4.02 -6.14 9.29
CA TYR A 16 5.28 -6.71 8.81
C TYR A 16 5.79 -7.72 9.82
N PRO A 17 6.11 -8.94 9.42
CA PRO A 17 6.73 -9.90 10.34
C PRO A 17 8.01 -9.30 10.95
N GLY A 18 8.06 -9.27 12.27
CA GLY A 18 9.22 -8.74 12.99
C GLY A 18 9.31 -7.23 13.08
N HIS A 19 8.30 -6.50 12.62
CA HIS A 19 8.26 -5.05 12.67
C HIS A 19 6.98 -4.57 13.35
N PHE A 20 6.93 -3.28 13.66
CA PHE A 20 5.73 -2.66 14.21
C PHE A 20 4.66 -2.56 13.14
N ASP A 21 3.40 -2.52 13.58
CA ASP A 21 2.30 -2.28 12.68
C ASP A 21 2.43 -0.91 12.04
N GLU A 22 2.01 -0.83 10.79
CA GLU A 22 2.07 0.39 10.01
C GLU A 22 0.67 0.78 9.60
N VAL A 23 0.34 2.08 9.75
CA VAL A 23 -0.95 2.60 9.31
C VAL A 23 -0.76 3.38 8.02
N ILE A 24 -1.60 3.08 7.05
CA ILE A 24 -1.64 3.81 5.80
C ILE A 24 -3.03 4.35 5.57
N ARG A 25 -3.12 5.40 4.74
CA ARG A 25 -4.40 5.87 4.23
C ARG A 25 -4.45 5.60 2.75
N ILE A 26 -5.53 4.95 2.32
CA ILE A 26 -5.77 4.74 0.89
C ILE A 26 -6.75 5.79 0.39
N MET A 27 -6.37 6.42 -0.70
CA MET A 27 -7.22 7.32 -1.46
C MET A 27 -7.44 6.68 -2.83
N GLN A 28 -8.70 6.50 -3.18
CA GLN A 28 -9.05 5.83 -4.42
C GLN A 28 -9.85 6.75 -5.31
N GLU A 29 -9.45 6.81 -6.58
CA GLU A 29 -10.19 7.50 -7.62
C GLU A 29 -10.38 6.51 -8.76
N ARG A 30 -11.61 6.05 -8.93
CA ARG A 30 -11.95 5.00 -9.90
C ARG A 30 -11.14 3.74 -9.64
N ASN A 31 -10.28 3.35 -10.58
CA ASN A 31 -9.46 2.13 -10.46
C ASN A 31 -8.08 2.39 -9.89
N HIS A 32 -7.76 3.65 -9.57
CA HIS A 32 -6.45 4.01 -9.07
C HIS A 32 -6.47 4.21 -7.57
N VAL A 33 -5.55 3.55 -6.88
CA VAL A 33 -5.41 3.69 -5.44
C VAL A 33 -4.01 4.18 -5.11
N LEU A 34 -3.96 5.09 -4.14
CA LEU A 34 -2.73 5.67 -3.65
C LEU A 34 -2.67 5.41 -2.14
N ALA A 35 -1.60 4.79 -1.69
CA ALA A 35 -1.42 4.50 -0.27
C ALA A 35 -0.35 5.42 0.31
N VAL A 36 -0.75 6.20 1.32
CA VAL A 36 0.14 7.16 1.97
C VAL A 36 0.39 6.69 3.40
N LYS A 37 1.64 6.73 3.82
CA LYS A 37 2.00 6.32 5.17
C LYS A 37 1.51 7.36 6.17
N LEU A 38 0.76 6.91 7.17
CA LEU A 38 0.39 7.74 8.31
C LEU A 38 1.42 7.58 9.44
N THR A 39 1.98 6.37 9.56
CA THR A 39 3.11 6.13 10.46
C THR A 39 4.35 5.95 9.61
N GLY A 40 5.42 6.65 9.95
CA GLY A 40 6.66 6.52 9.21
C GLY A 40 7.58 5.48 9.84
N ASP A 41 8.61 5.12 9.10
CA ASP A 41 9.69 4.29 9.62
C ASP A 41 11.02 4.94 9.25
N GLU A 42 12.12 4.25 9.55
CA GLU A 42 13.44 4.81 9.30
C GLU A 42 13.80 4.89 7.81
N PHE A 43 13.01 4.26 6.95
CA PHE A 43 13.25 4.25 5.51
C PHE A 43 12.35 5.25 4.79
N VAL A 44 11.05 5.19 5.02
CA VAL A 44 10.08 6.09 4.37
C VAL A 44 9.27 6.80 5.44
N PRO A 45 9.42 8.13 5.54
CA PRO A 45 8.71 8.89 6.58
C PRO A 45 7.21 8.98 6.35
N ALA A 46 6.49 9.30 7.43
CA ALA A 46 5.05 9.59 7.35
C ALA A 46 4.79 10.70 6.33
N GLY A 47 3.65 10.62 5.67
CA GLY A 47 3.26 11.60 4.66
C GLY A 47 3.70 11.25 3.24
N ASN A 48 4.50 10.22 3.08
CA ASN A 48 4.98 9.80 1.76
C ASN A 48 4.15 8.63 1.24
N VAL A 49 4.10 8.53 -0.09
CA VAL A 49 3.44 7.40 -0.75
C VAL A 49 4.24 6.14 -0.50
N THR A 50 3.59 5.10 -0.01
CA THR A 50 4.25 3.81 0.12
C THR A 50 4.08 2.96 -1.14
N TRP A 51 2.91 3.05 -1.77
CA TRP A 51 2.66 2.38 -3.06
C TRP A 51 1.41 2.95 -3.71
N TRP A 52 1.29 2.67 -5.02
CA TRP A 52 0.08 2.96 -5.76
C TRP A 52 -0.20 1.79 -6.69
N ALA A 53 -1.45 1.62 -7.07
CA ALA A 53 -1.82 0.49 -7.92
C ALA A 53 -3.14 0.74 -8.64
N ASN A 54 -3.36 -0.07 -9.68
CA ASN A 54 -4.64 -0.17 -10.35
C ASN A 54 -5.39 -1.34 -9.71
N VAL A 55 -6.55 -1.06 -9.14
CA VAL A 55 -7.35 -2.08 -8.43
C VAL A 55 -7.82 -3.18 -9.38
N GLN A 56 -8.07 -2.83 -10.63
CA GLN A 56 -8.63 -3.75 -11.60
C GLN A 56 -7.60 -4.75 -12.11
N THR A 57 -6.38 -4.28 -12.37
CA THR A 57 -5.31 -5.14 -12.89
C THR A 57 -4.38 -5.65 -11.82
N GLY A 58 -4.30 -4.95 -10.70
CA GLY A 58 -3.36 -5.23 -9.63
C GLY A 58 -1.98 -4.65 -9.85
N GLU A 59 -1.70 -4.13 -11.03
CA GLU A 59 -0.37 -3.58 -11.32
C GLU A 59 -0.13 -2.27 -10.59
N GLY A 60 1.07 -2.09 -10.08
CA GLY A 60 1.42 -0.88 -9.38
C GLY A 60 2.91 -0.76 -9.15
N GLN A 61 3.25 0.18 -8.27
CA GLN A 61 4.64 0.41 -7.88
C GLN A 61 4.68 0.74 -6.40
N GLY A 62 5.72 0.23 -5.73
CA GLY A 62 5.94 0.51 -4.32
C GLY A 62 7.22 1.27 -4.12
N GLN A 63 7.20 2.19 -3.16
CA GLN A 63 8.37 2.99 -2.85
C GLN A 63 9.31 2.23 -1.91
N ILE A 64 10.59 2.27 -2.23
CA ILE A 64 11.64 1.77 -1.35
C ILE A 64 12.67 2.88 -1.16
N ALA A 65 13.38 2.80 -0.05
CA ALA A 65 14.44 3.76 0.24
C ALA A 65 15.44 3.12 1.21
N GLU A 66 16.62 3.70 1.26
CA GLU A 66 17.62 3.36 2.26
C GLU A 66 17.34 4.16 3.53
N GLN A 67 18.05 3.85 4.59
CA GLN A 67 17.87 4.54 5.88
C GLN A 67 17.92 6.05 5.71
N GLU A 68 17.14 6.76 6.52
CA GLU A 68 17.02 8.21 6.50
C GLU A 68 16.45 8.72 5.16
N PHE A 69 15.60 7.90 4.53
CA PHE A 69 14.94 8.24 3.28
C PHE A 69 15.93 8.60 2.17
N ARG A 70 17.03 7.88 2.11
CA ARG A 70 18.01 8.10 1.03
C ARG A 70 17.70 7.25 -0.18
N ASN A 71 17.96 7.79 -1.34
CA ASN A 71 17.76 7.13 -2.64
C ASN A 71 16.36 6.55 -2.79
N PRO A 72 15.30 7.35 -2.50
CA PRO A 72 13.93 6.84 -2.67
C PRO A 72 13.66 6.58 -4.15
N ARG A 73 12.98 5.45 -4.40
CA ARG A 73 12.63 5.06 -5.75
C ARG A 73 11.42 4.14 -5.73
N PHE A 74 10.76 4.04 -6.86
CA PHE A 74 9.63 3.12 -7.00
C PHE A 74 10.06 1.88 -7.77
N VAL A 75 9.62 0.74 -7.29
CA VAL A 75 9.83 -0.55 -7.97
C VAL A 75 8.48 -1.16 -8.27
N ARG A 76 8.46 -2.03 -9.26
CA ARG A 76 7.22 -2.71 -9.64
C ARG A 76 6.64 -3.47 -8.46
N GLY A 77 5.32 -3.47 -8.37
CA GLY A 77 4.61 -4.22 -7.35
C GLY A 77 3.24 -4.64 -7.83
N ARG A 78 2.56 -5.35 -6.97
CA ARG A 78 1.22 -5.86 -7.28
C ARG A 78 0.32 -5.79 -6.06
N LEU A 79 -0.88 -5.28 -6.30
CA LEU A 79 -1.94 -5.25 -5.30
C LEU A 79 -2.89 -6.43 -5.52
N THR A 80 -3.17 -7.16 -4.46
CA THR A 80 -4.19 -8.20 -4.47
C THR A 80 -5.26 -7.83 -3.45
N VAL A 81 -6.49 -7.73 -3.90
CA VAL A 81 -7.64 -7.47 -3.03
C VAL A 81 -8.24 -8.82 -2.67
N ILE A 82 -8.08 -9.23 -1.42
CA ILE A 82 -8.61 -10.50 -0.94
C ILE A 82 -10.11 -10.37 -0.71
N ASN A 83 -10.50 -9.30 -0.02
CA ASN A 83 -11.89 -8.94 0.23
C ASN A 83 -11.93 -7.46 0.63
N PRO A 84 -13.12 -6.87 0.87
CA PRO A 84 -13.18 -5.41 1.18
C PRO A 84 -12.44 -4.99 2.45
N GLN A 85 -12.02 -5.93 3.30
CA GLN A 85 -11.31 -5.61 4.54
C GLN A 85 -9.86 -6.08 4.55
N ARG A 86 -9.41 -6.78 3.50
CA ARG A 86 -8.06 -7.34 3.46
C ARG A 86 -7.44 -7.16 2.07
N ILE A 87 -6.25 -6.59 2.04
CA ILE A 87 -5.49 -6.44 0.82
C ILE A 87 -4.03 -6.80 1.08
N VAL A 88 -3.32 -7.15 0.01
CA VAL A 88 -1.89 -7.44 0.07
C VAL A 88 -1.21 -6.63 -1.01
N PHE A 89 -0.13 -5.94 -0.65
CA PHE A 89 0.73 -5.32 -1.65
C PHE A 89 2.10 -5.98 -1.61
N ARG A 90 2.56 -6.40 -2.77
CA ARG A 90 3.84 -7.07 -2.92
C ARG A 90 4.79 -6.20 -3.74
N TRP A 91 5.96 -5.93 -3.16
CA TRP A 91 7.07 -5.32 -3.90
C TRP A 91 7.84 -6.46 -4.58
N ASP A 92 8.04 -6.36 -5.89
CA ASP A 92 8.73 -7.40 -6.65
C ASP A 92 10.12 -7.65 -6.05
N ASN A 93 10.38 -8.93 -5.72
CA ASN A 93 11.65 -9.40 -5.15
C ASN A 93 12.00 -8.80 -3.79
N MET A 94 11.05 -8.11 -3.14
CA MET A 94 11.33 -7.42 -1.87
C MET A 94 10.42 -7.85 -0.73
N GLY A 95 9.36 -8.61 -1.02
CA GLY A 95 8.42 -9.05 0.01
C GLY A 95 7.05 -8.41 -0.12
N GLU A 96 6.17 -8.74 0.82
CA GLU A 96 4.79 -8.28 0.78
C GLU A 96 4.28 -7.91 2.16
N VAL A 97 3.23 -7.07 2.18
CA VAL A 97 2.55 -6.67 3.40
C VAL A 97 1.07 -6.91 3.24
N GLU A 98 0.47 -7.55 4.23
CA GLU A 98 -0.97 -7.68 4.30
C GLU A 98 -1.53 -6.55 5.14
N TYR A 99 -2.55 -5.89 4.61
CA TYR A 99 -3.22 -4.80 5.31
C TYR A 99 -4.65 -5.20 5.62
N ARG A 100 -5.11 -4.79 6.81
CA ARG A 100 -6.51 -4.95 7.20
C ARG A 100 -7.11 -3.58 7.40
N LYS A 101 -8.38 -3.44 6.98
CA LYS A 101 -9.06 -2.17 7.11
C LYS A 101 -9.28 -1.86 8.59
N ASP A 102 -8.96 -0.63 8.94
CA ASP A 102 -9.16 -0.13 10.31
C ASP A 102 -10.52 0.55 10.36
N ASP A 103 -11.48 -0.17 10.91
CA ASP A 103 -12.85 0.35 11.07
C ASP A 103 -13.08 0.86 12.49
#